data_5da43d0139eefba4d420cee51bcb1e76
#
_entry.id   5da43d0139eefba4d420cee51bcb1e76
#
_cell.length_a   1.000
_cell.length_b   1.000
_cell.length_c   1.000
_cell.angle_alpha   90.00
_cell.angle_beta   90.00
_cell.angle_gamma   90.00
#
_symmetry.space_group_name_H-M   'P 1'
#
loop_
_entity.id
_entity.type
_entity.pdbx_description
1 polymer ?
#
loop_
_entity_poly.entity_id
_entity_poly.type
_entity_poly.pdbx_seq_one_letter_code
_entity_poly.pdbx_strand_id
1 'polypeptide(L)'
;MQLPIQTSLKDGTSIELDDMRSDEITEVRALLNLVIIEGQTYPQAQPLSEEEFAAYWMSGDAFVVRLRNDLEGSSNPNPGNILGAFYLKPNFPGRCSHICNAGFIVQPSARGLGIGRYMGETMLAIARAKGYGAVMFNLIFSTNIPSRNLWKSLDFAIVGTIPNAVNLIDGRTADAVIMYRALE
;
A
#
# COMPACT_ATOMS: atom_id res chain seq x y z
N MET A 1 15.10 11.43 -1.86
CA MET A 1 15.28 10.35 -0.86
C MET A 1 15.99 9.21 -1.60
N GLN A 2 16.99 8.60 -1.00
CA GLN A 2 17.76 7.52 -1.64
C GLN A 2 17.25 6.17 -1.14
N LEU A 3 16.95 5.26 -2.05
CA LEU A 3 16.62 3.86 -1.77
C LEU A 3 17.87 2.99 -1.92
N PRO A 4 17.98 1.85 -1.24
CA PRO A 4 17.05 1.32 -0.23
C PRO A 4 17.11 2.05 1.10
N ILE A 5 15.99 2.03 1.87
CA ILE A 5 15.94 2.55 3.23
C ILE A 5 15.92 1.38 4.20
N GLN A 6 16.92 1.31 5.06
CA GLN A 6 17.05 0.27 6.08
C GLN A 6 16.69 0.85 7.45
N THR A 7 15.90 0.10 8.21
CA THR A 7 15.48 0.47 9.57
C THR A 7 15.09 -0.75 10.38
N SER A 8 14.76 -0.54 11.65
CA SER A 8 14.19 -1.58 12.51
C SER A 8 12.81 -1.17 13.00
N LEU A 9 11.89 -2.11 13.05
CA LEU A 9 10.59 -1.95 13.69
C LEU A 9 10.75 -1.85 15.22
N LYS A 10 9.66 -1.50 15.93
CA LYS A 10 9.68 -1.34 17.39
C LYS A 10 10.02 -2.62 18.16
N ASP A 11 9.76 -3.78 17.57
CA ASP A 11 10.09 -5.09 18.12
C ASP A 11 11.52 -5.55 17.83
N GLY A 12 12.33 -4.72 17.17
CA GLY A 12 13.71 -5.02 16.76
C GLY A 12 13.84 -5.69 15.40
N THR A 13 12.75 -6.00 14.70
CA THR A 13 12.79 -6.63 13.37
C THR A 13 13.47 -5.68 12.37
N SER A 14 14.58 -6.11 11.79
CA SER A 14 15.28 -5.36 10.74
C SER A 14 14.57 -5.48 9.42
N ILE A 15 14.28 -4.35 8.77
CA ILE A 15 13.55 -4.27 7.50
C ILE A 15 14.26 -3.36 6.50
N GLU A 16 13.96 -3.59 5.23
CA GLU A 16 14.41 -2.75 4.11
C GLU A 16 13.21 -2.38 3.23
N LEU A 17 13.09 -1.09 2.89
CA LEU A 17 12.15 -0.61 1.88
C LEU A 17 12.92 -0.19 0.63
N ASP A 18 12.49 -0.70 -0.50
CA ASP A 18 13.14 -0.47 -1.80
C ASP A 18 12.12 -0.53 -2.95
N ASP A 19 12.56 -0.17 -4.15
CA ASP A 19 11.80 -0.42 -5.36
C ASP A 19 11.50 -1.93 -5.50
N MET A 20 10.29 -2.25 -5.98
CA MET A 20 9.89 -3.63 -6.27
C MET A 20 10.66 -4.16 -7.49
N ARG A 21 11.31 -5.31 -7.33
CA ARG A 21 12.07 -5.98 -8.38
C ARG A 21 11.17 -6.85 -9.25
N SER A 22 11.62 -7.17 -10.46
CA SER A 22 10.87 -8.02 -11.39
C SER A 22 10.65 -9.44 -10.89
N ASP A 23 11.58 -9.99 -10.12
CA ASP A 23 11.48 -11.33 -9.52
C ASP A 23 10.51 -11.39 -8.33
N GLU A 24 10.08 -10.24 -7.78
CA GLU A 24 9.13 -10.13 -6.68
C GLU A 24 7.65 -10.00 -7.13
N ILE A 25 7.41 -9.78 -8.42
CA ILE A 25 6.06 -9.56 -8.99
C ILE A 25 5.11 -10.70 -8.59
N THR A 26 5.54 -11.93 -8.71
CA THR A 26 4.72 -13.11 -8.40
C THR A 26 4.35 -13.15 -6.92
N GLU A 27 5.28 -12.82 -6.01
CA GLU A 27 5.04 -12.83 -4.56
C GLU A 27 4.11 -11.68 -4.16
N VAL A 28 4.34 -10.46 -4.68
CA VAL A 28 3.48 -9.30 -4.38
C VAL A 28 2.07 -9.51 -4.93
N ARG A 29 1.93 -10.09 -6.14
CA ARG A 29 0.62 -10.46 -6.71
C ARG A 29 -0.09 -11.50 -5.84
N ALA A 30 0.62 -12.53 -5.39
CA ALA A 30 0.03 -13.54 -4.49
C ALA A 30 -0.45 -12.92 -3.18
N LEU A 31 0.33 -11.99 -2.61
CA LEU A 31 -0.04 -11.25 -1.41
C LEU A 31 -1.27 -10.36 -1.64
N LEU A 32 -1.33 -9.62 -2.76
CA LEU A 32 -2.51 -8.83 -3.11
C LEU A 32 -3.75 -9.73 -3.27
N ASN A 33 -3.61 -10.86 -3.95
CA ASN A 33 -4.71 -11.79 -4.16
C ASN A 33 -5.23 -12.41 -2.85
N LEU A 34 -4.36 -12.67 -1.87
CA LEU A 34 -4.81 -13.05 -0.51
C LEU A 34 -5.68 -11.95 0.11
N VAL A 35 -5.26 -10.68 0.02
CA VAL A 35 -6.02 -9.55 0.55
C VAL A 35 -7.35 -9.34 -0.20
N ILE A 36 -7.38 -9.57 -1.50
CA ILE A 36 -8.62 -9.54 -2.30
C ILE A 36 -9.58 -10.63 -1.84
N ILE A 37 -9.10 -11.86 -1.65
CA ILE A 37 -9.91 -13.00 -1.18
C ILE A 37 -10.50 -12.73 0.22
N GLU A 38 -9.81 -12.00 1.10
CA GLU A 38 -10.36 -11.58 2.39
C GLU A 38 -11.63 -10.75 2.24
N GLY A 39 -11.82 -10.04 1.10
CA GLY A 39 -13.04 -9.29 0.75
C GLY A 39 -13.34 -8.08 1.64
N GLN A 40 -12.33 -7.53 2.35
CA GLN A 40 -12.54 -6.52 3.40
C GLN A 40 -11.96 -5.13 3.06
N THR A 41 -11.08 -5.05 2.05
CA THR A 41 -10.27 -3.84 1.88
C THR A 41 -10.04 -3.39 0.44
N TYR A 42 -10.06 -4.30 -0.51
CA TYR A 42 -9.84 -4.03 -1.94
C TYR A 42 -11.12 -4.21 -2.74
N PRO A 43 -11.34 -3.39 -3.81
CA PRO A 43 -12.59 -3.43 -4.58
C PRO A 43 -12.69 -4.60 -5.56
N GLN A 44 -11.58 -5.28 -5.87
CA GLN A 44 -11.59 -6.44 -6.76
C GLN A 44 -12.39 -7.60 -6.14
N ALA A 45 -13.28 -8.18 -6.91
CA ALA A 45 -14.11 -9.31 -6.47
C ALA A 45 -13.43 -10.67 -6.67
N GLN A 46 -12.39 -10.72 -7.51
CA GLN A 46 -11.66 -11.95 -7.87
C GLN A 46 -10.14 -11.68 -7.86
N PRO A 47 -9.33 -12.71 -7.57
CA PRO A 47 -7.89 -12.63 -7.72
C PRO A 47 -7.46 -12.17 -9.11
N LEU A 48 -6.43 -11.34 -9.16
CA LEU A 48 -5.90 -10.81 -10.41
C LEU A 48 -4.96 -11.80 -11.09
N SER A 49 -5.10 -11.92 -12.41
CA SER A 49 -4.11 -12.55 -13.28
C SER A 49 -2.80 -11.74 -13.26
N GLU A 50 -1.76 -12.25 -13.90
CA GLU A 50 -0.48 -11.54 -14.00
C GLU A 50 -0.62 -10.24 -14.82
N GLU A 51 -1.37 -10.30 -15.92
CA GLU A 51 -1.63 -9.16 -16.78
C GLU A 51 -2.46 -8.08 -16.05
N GLU A 52 -3.53 -8.49 -15.35
CA GLU A 52 -4.38 -7.57 -14.56
C GLU A 52 -3.60 -6.93 -13.41
N PHE A 53 -2.75 -7.71 -12.73
CA PHE A 53 -1.87 -7.19 -11.68
C PHE A 53 -0.89 -6.16 -12.25
N ALA A 54 -0.24 -6.46 -13.38
CA ALA A 54 0.69 -5.54 -14.02
C ALA A 54 -0.02 -4.23 -14.41
N ALA A 55 -1.19 -4.30 -15.02
CA ALA A 55 -1.98 -3.13 -15.40
C ALA A 55 -2.45 -2.31 -14.18
N TYR A 56 -2.75 -2.95 -13.08
CA TYR A 56 -3.26 -2.29 -11.87
C TYR A 56 -2.15 -1.75 -10.98
N TRP A 57 -1.19 -2.63 -10.58
CA TRP A 57 -0.18 -2.34 -9.56
C TRP A 57 1.07 -1.67 -10.14
N MET A 58 1.49 -2.11 -11.34
CA MET A 58 2.70 -1.63 -11.99
C MET A 58 2.50 -0.39 -12.88
N SER A 59 1.31 0.21 -12.87
CA SER A 59 1.02 1.43 -13.64
C SER A 59 1.66 2.70 -13.06
N GLY A 60 2.40 2.58 -11.99
CA GLY A 60 3.17 3.63 -11.31
C GLY A 60 4.43 3.04 -10.68
N ASP A 61 5.00 3.78 -9.72
CA ASP A 61 6.12 3.25 -8.93
C ASP A 61 5.60 2.22 -7.93
N ALA A 62 6.29 1.09 -7.81
CA ALA A 62 5.94 0.04 -6.85
C ALA A 62 7.11 -0.22 -5.90
N PHE A 63 6.80 -0.35 -4.62
CA PHE A 63 7.76 -0.50 -3.52
C PHE A 63 7.41 -1.71 -2.67
N VAL A 64 8.44 -2.29 -2.05
CA VAL A 64 8.29 -3.43 -1.14
C VAL A 64 9.01 -3.16 0.18
N VAL A 65 8.48 -3.74 1.25
CA VAL A 65 9.15 -3.86 2.54
C VAL A 65 9.57 -5.31 2.72
N ARG A 66 10.89 -5.54 2.85
CA ARG A 66 11.49 -6.86 3.02
C ARG A 66 11.98 -7.04 4.44
N LEU A 67 11.89 -8.26 4.95
CA LEU A 67 12.63 -8.67 6.13
C LEU A 67 14.12 -8.73 5.77
N ARG A 68 14.97 -8.11 6.58
CA ARG A 68 16.42 -8.27 6.46
C ARG A 68 16.90 -9.45 7.31
N ASN A 69 17.59 -10.36 6.66
CA ASN A 69 18.38 -11.37 7.38
C ASN A 69 19.80 -10.81 7.51
N ASP A 70 20.16 -10.35 8.70
CA ASP A 70 21.51 -9.80 8.98
C ASP A 70 22.61 -10.90 9.00
N LEU A 71 22.32 -12.08 8.50
CA LEU A 71 23.33 -13.12 8.29
C LEU A 71 24.14 -12.75 7.03
N GLU A 72 25.37 -12.33 7.24
CA GLU A 72 26.34 -11.98 6.21
C GLU A 72 26.38 -13.03 5.09
N GLY A 73 26.18 -12.59 3.86
CA GLY A 73 26.45 -13.34 2.64
C GLY A 73 25.28 -13.86 1.83
N SER A 74 24.03 -13.66 2.23
CA SER A 74 22.87 -14.06 1.41
C SER A 74 22.36 -12.90 0.56
N SER A 75 22.89 -12.77 -0.64
CA SER A 75 22.36 -11.88 -1.70
C SER A 75 21.14 -12.47 -2.44
N ASN A 76 20.61 -13.60 -1.96
CA ASN A 76 19.41 -14.21 -2.54
C ASN A 76 18.15 -13.71 -1.80
N PRO A 77 17.17 -13.11 -2.49
CA PRO A 77 15.86 -12.87 -1.92
C PRO A 77 15.23 -14.25 -1.62
N ASN A 78 15.16 -14.61 -0.33
CA ASN A 78 14.36 -15.77 0.06
C ASN A 78 12.90 -15.48 -0.27
N PRO A 79 12.21 -16.33 -1.03
CA PRO A 79 10.75 -16.24 -1.18
C PRO A 79 10.09 -16.23 0.21
N GLY A 80 9.16 -15.32 0.44
CA GLY A 80 8.48 -15.16 1.73
C GLY A 80 9.03 -14.05 2.64
N ASN A 81 9.99 -13.23 2.17
CA ASN A 81 10.53 -12.10 2.94
C ASN A 81 9.78 -10.79 2.75
N ILE A 82 8.78 -10.71 1.85
CA ILE A 82 8.00 -9.50 1.64
C ILE A 82 6.96 -9.38 2.76
N LEU A 83 7.12 -8.35 3.58
CA LEU A 83 6.22 -8.05 4.70
C LEU A 83 5.08 -7.12 4.29
N GLY A 84 5.26 -6.36 3.22
CA GLY A 84 4.28 -5.47 2.66
C GLY A 84 4.75 -4.83 1.38
N ALA A 85 3.81 -4.25 0.65
CA ALA A 85 4.09 -3.51 -0.57
C ALA A 85 3.11 -2.34 -0.74
N PHE A 86 3.51 -1.34 -1.50
CA PHE A 86 2.62 -0.27 -1.94
C PHE A 86 3.02 0.22 -3.33
N TYR A 87 2.05 0.81 -4.03
CA TYR A 87 2.31 1.56 -5.25
C TYR A 87 2.04 3.05 -5.03
N LEU A 88 2.64 3.90 -5.87
CA LEU A 88 2.41 5.33 -5.93
C LEU A 88 2.24 5.73 -7.39
N LYS A 89 1.14 6.41 -7.74
CA LYS A 89 0.86 6.86 -9.10
C LYS A 89 0.02 8.14 -9.10
N PRO A 90 0.03 8.93 -10.18
CA PRO A 90 -0.93 10.02 -10.35
C PRO A 90 -2.36 9.49 -10.17
N ASN A 91 -3.18 10.20 -9.40
CA ASN A 91 -4.59 9.82 -9.21
C ASN A 91 -5.43 10.15 -10.45
N PHE A 92 -5.06 11.22 -11.13
CA PHE A 92 -5.74 11.73 -12.33
C PHE A 92 -4.70 12.13 -13.37
N PRO A 93 -5.06 12.15 -14.66
CA PRO A 93 -4.15 12.57 -15.72
C PRO A 93 -4.01 14.09 -15.83
N GLY A 94 -3.00 14.54 -16.57
CA GLY A 94 -2.86 15.91 -17.05
C GLY A 94 -2.81 16.95 -15.93
N ARG A 95 -3.70 17.91 -15.97
CA ARG A 95 -3.70 19.06 -15.04
C ARG A 95 -3.93 18.68 -13.57
N CYS A 96 -4.36 17.46 -13.29
CA CYS A 96 -4.61 16.94 -11.95
C CYS A 96 -3.57 15.90 -11.51
N SER A 97 -2.50 15.67 -12.30
CA SER A 97 -1.46 14.66 -12.03
C SER A 97 -0.57 14.99 -10.82
N HIS A 98 -0.65 16.22 -10.30
CA HIS A 98 0.03 16.61 -9.06
C HIS A 98 -0.59 15.99 -7.79
N ILE A 99 -1.77 15.37 -7.90
CA ILE A 99 -2.38 14.59 -6.82
C ILE A 99 -2.09 13.12 -7.09
N CYS A 100 -1.41 12.43 -6.17
CA CYS A 100 -1.15 11.00 -6.29
C CYS A 100 -2.14 10.15 -5.51
N ASN A 101 -2.19 8.88 -5.88
CA ASN A 101 -2.88 7.80 -5.16
C ASN A 101 -1.88 6.70 -4.83
N ALA A 102 -2.15 5.95 -3.79
CA ALA A 102 -1.36 4.80 -3.38
C ALA A 102 -2.27 3.67 -2.88
N GLY A 103 -1.86 2.43 -3.11
CA GLY A 103 -2.50 1.25 -2.54
C GLY A 103 -1.48 0.46 -1.71
N PHE A 104 -1.91 -0.11 -0.59
CA PHE A 104 -1.06 -0.77 0.40
C PHE A 104 -1.54 -2.17 0.70
N ILE A 105 -0.61 -3.09 0.82
CA ILE A 105 -0.85 -4.44 1.34
C ILE A 105 0.19 -4.78 2.40
N VAL A 106 -0.24 -5.48 3.43
CA VAL A 106 0.63 -6.01 4.50
C VAL A 106 0.33 -7.49 4.61
N GLN A 107 1.39 -8.29 4.64
CA GLN A 107 1.28 -9.72 4.86
C GLN A 107 0.48 -10.00 6.14
N PRO A 108 -0.51 -10.90 6.13
CA PRO A 108 -1.38 -11.13 7.28
C PRO A 108 -0.63 -11.41 8.58
N SER A 109 0.43 -12.24 8.53
CA SER A 109 1.28 -12.57 9.70
C SER A 109 2.11 -11.39 10.22
N ALA A 110 2.27 -10.33 9.43
CA ALA A 110 3.06 -9.14 9.77
C ALA A 110 2.19 -7.92 10.14
N ARG A 111 0.86 -8.08 10.17
CA ARG A 111 -0.05 -7.02 10.61
C ARG A 111 0.13 -6.72 12.11
N GLY A 112 -0.08 -5.47 12.49
CA GLY A 112 0.11 -5.04 13.89
C GLY A 112 1.55 -4.70 14.28
N LEU A 113 2.56 -5.06 13.47
CA LEU A 113 3.98 -4.79 13.74
C LEU A 113 4.44 -3.37 13.35
N GLY A 114 3.55 -2.51 12.87
CA GLY A 114 3.87 -1.13 12.48
C GLY A 114 4.25 -0.93 11.01
N ILE A 115 4.30 -2.00 10.19
CA ILE A 115 4.70 -1.95 8.77
C ILE A 115 3.82 -0.98 7.97
N GLY A 116 2.50 -1.03 8.16
CA GLY A 116 1.59 -0.14 7.45
C GLY A 116 1.86 1.34 7.75
N ARG A 117 2.19 1.69 9.01
CA ARG A 117 2.57 3.05 9.40
C ARG A 117 3.88 3.45 8.75
N TYR A 118 4.90 2.60 8.84
CA TYR A 118 6.20 2.84 8.23
C TYR A 118 6.09 3.08 6.72
N MET A 119 5.34 2.23 6.01
CA MET A 119 5.07 2.43 4.58
C MET A 119 4.34 3.75 4.31
N GLY A 120 3.35 4.10 5.13
CA GLY A 120 2.60 5.35 4.98
C GLY A 120 3.47 6.59 5.16
N GLU A 121 4.30 6.63 6.20
CA GLU A 121 5.26 7.73 6.45
C GLU A 121 6.29 7.83 5.32
N THR A 122 6.83 6.70 4.87
CA THR A 122 7.79 6.65 3.77
C THR A 122 7.16 7.06 2.43
N MET A 123 5.94 6.60 2.14
CA MET A 123 5.18 7.00 0.95
C MET A 123 5.00 8.52 0.89
N LEU A 124 4.66 9.16 2.02
CA LEU A 124 4.52 10.62 2.07
C LEU A 124 5.83 11.34 1.75
N ALA A 125 6.96 10.82 2.24
CA ALA A 125 8.29 11.37 1.94
C ALA A 125 8.66 11.16 0.46
N ILE A 126 8.38 9.99 -0.11
CA ILE A 126 8.58 9.69 -1.54
C ILE A 126 7.71 10.61 -2.41
N ALA A 127 6.43 10.75 -2.07
CA ALA A 127 5.50 11.60 -2.82
C ALA A 127 5.97 13.05 -2.87
N ARG A 128 6.44 13.62 -1.75
CA ARG A 128 7.05 14.96 -1.72
C ARG A 128 8.31 15.03 -2.59
N ALA A 129 9.20 14.07 -2.46
CA ALA A 129 10.45 14.05 -3.23
C ALA A 129 10.20 13.93 -4.75
N LYS A 130 9.09 13.31 -5.16
CA LYS A 130 8.63 13.22 -6.56
C LYS A 130 7.86 14.47 -7.02
N GLY A 131 7.62 15.47 -6.16
CA GLY A 131 6.95 16.71 -6.50
C GLY A 131 5.43 16.63 -6.50
N TYR A 132 4.82 15.62 -5.90
CA TYR A 132 3.37 15.60 -5.72
C TYR A 132 2.95 16.64 -4.68
N GLY A 133 1.85 17.35 -4.97
CA GLY A 133 1.26 18.35 -4.08
C GLY A 133 0.26 17.78 -3.07
N ALA A 134 -0.24 16.57 -3.30
CA ALA A 134 -1.19 15.92 -2.40
C ALA A 134 -1.27 14.41 -2.63
N VAL A 135 -1.76 13.69 -1.61
CA VAL A 135 -2.16 12.29 -1.70
C VAL A 135 -3.67 12.18 -1.50
N MET A 136 -4.34 11.40 -2.34
CA MET A 136 -5.77 11.15 -2.25
C MET A 136 -6.07 9.66 -2.37
N PHE A 137 -6.78 9.12 -1.39
CA PHE A 137 -7.36 7.78 -1.45
C PHE A 137 -8.82 7.87 -1.87
N ASN A 138 -9.16 7.23 -2.98
CA ASN A 138 -10.49 7.38 -3.60
C ASN A 138 -11.55 6.50 -2.95
N LEU A 139 -11.15 5.38 -2.33
CA LEU A 139 -12.08 4.35 -1.90
C LEU A 139 -11.49 3.57 -0.70
N ILE A 140 -11.72 4.03 0.51
CA ILE A 140 -11.41 3.27 1.72
C ILE A 140 -12.73 2.78 2.30
N PHE A 141 -12.90 1.46 2.42
CA PHE A 141 -14.11 0.88 2.99
C PHE A 141 -14.35 1.41 4.40
N SER A 142 -15.55 1.85 4.70
CA SER A 142 -15.89 2.40 6.03
C SER A 142 -15.68 1.36 7.15
N THR A 143 -15.76 0.08 6.81
CA THR A 143 -15.48 -1.06 7.69
C THR A 143 -13.99 -1.30 7.95
N ASN A 144 -13.09 -0.77 7.12
CA ASN A 144 -11.65 -0.89 7.33
C ASN A 144 -11.14 0.11 8.37
N ILE A 145 -11.53 -0.11 9.63
CA ILE A 145 -11.17 0.76 10.76
C ILE A 145 -9.66 0.92 10.94
N PRO A 146 -8.83 -0.14 10.85
CA PRO A 146 -7.38 0.00 10.98
C PRO A 146 -6.78 0.99 9.96
N SER A 147 -7.16 0.88 8.68
CA SER A 147 -6.69 1.78 7.63
C SER A 147 -7.14 3.23 7.88
N ARG A 148 -8.42 3.43 8.20
CA ARG A 148 -8.95 4.77 8.50
C ARG A 148 -8.22 5.44 9.67
N ASN A 149 -7.95 4.69 10.74
CA ASN A 149 -7.24 5.21 11.90
C ASN A 149 -5.77 5.51 11.56
N LEU A 150 -5.12 4.65 10.77
CA LEU A 150 -3.76 4.90 10.29
C LEU A 150 -3.69 6.23 9.53
N TRP A 151 -4.54 6.41 8.51
CA TRP A 151 -4.51 7.62 7.68
C TRP A 151 -4.89 8.89 8.46
N LYS A 152 -5.86 8.81 9.37
CA LYS A 152 -6.14 9.92 10.29
C LYS A 152 -4.92 10.29 11.13
N SER A 153 -4.19 9.30 11.65
CA SER A 153 -2.96 9.54 12.44
C SER A 153 -1.79 10.07 11.63
N LEU A 154 -1.89 10.03 10.31
CA LEU A 154 -0.99 10.65 9.33
C LEU A 154 -1.62 11.89 8.68
N ASP A 155 -2.51 12.58 9.39
CA ASP A 155 -3.14 13.87 9.04
C ASP A 155 -3.95 13.86 7.73
N PHE A 156 -4.48 12.70 7.31
CA PHE A 156 -5.45 12.66 6.23
C PHE A 156 -6.84 13.06 6.73
N ALA A 157 -7.47 14.01 6.05
CA ALA A 157 -8.86 14.39 6.27
C ALA A 157 -9.80 13.53 5.43
N ILE A 158 -10.99 13.19 5.95
CA ILE A 158 -12.09 12.66 5.15
C ILE A 158 -12.71 13.84 4.40
N VAL A 159 -12.67 13.82 3.08
CA VAL A 159 -13.21 14.88 2.21
C VAL A 159 -14.52 14.49 1.53
N GLY A 160 -14.92 13.24 1.66
CA GLY A 160 -16.18 12.75 1.10
C GLY A 160 -16.51 11.33 1.57
N THR A 161 -17.78 10.95 1.40
CA THR A 161 -18.28 9.59 1.62
C THR A 161 -19.16 9.19 0.45
N ILE A 162 -18.96 7.97 -0.04
CA ILE A 162 -19.79 7.38 -1.08
C ILE A 162 -20.70 6.36 -0.37
N PRO A 163 -22.00 6.61 -0.28
CA PRO A 163 -22.91 5.70 0.41
C PRO A 163 -23.09 4.40 -0.37
N ASN A 164 -23.16 3.27 0.32
CA ASN A 164 -23.36 1.93 -0.23
C ASN A 164 -22.41 1.58 -1.38
N ALA A 165 -21.17 2.04 -1.30
CA ALA A 165 -20.17 1.91 -2.38
C ALA A 165 -19.60 0.49 -2.52
N VAL A 166 -19.78 -0.36 -1.51
CA VAL A 166 -19.08 -1.66 -1.42
C VAL A 166 -20.08 -2.76 -1.11
N ASN A 167 -20.08 -3.81 -1.93
CA ASN A 167 -20.75 -5.08 -1.61
C ASN A 167 -19.72 -5.97 -0.89
N LEU A 168 -19.92 -6.20 0.39
CA LEU A 168 -19.06 -7.06 1.20
C LEU A 168 -19.32 -8.54 0.89
N ILE A 169 -18.34 -9.39 1.18
CA ILE A 169 -18.41 -10.83 0.93
C ILE A 169 -19.54 -11.52 1.71
N ASP A 170 -19.99 -10.94 2.82
CA ASP A 170 -21.11 -11.42 3.65
C ASP A 170 -22.49 -10.93 3.18
N GLY A 171 -22.56 -10.27 2.03
CA GLY A 171 -23.80 -9.76 1.43
C GLY A 171 -24.28 -8.41 1.98
N ARG A 172 -23.59 -7.83 2.94
CA ARG A 172 -23.89 -6.46 3.42
C ARG A 172 -23.30 -5.43 2.45
N THR A 173 -23.85 -4.22 2.49
CA THR A 173 -23.24 -3.07 1.83
C THR A 173 -22.51 -2.21 2.87
N ALA A 174 -21.49 -1.50 2.42
CA ALA A 174 -20.75 -0.55 3.23
C ALA A 174 -20.48 0.74 2.44
N ASP A 175 -20.34 1.84 3.15
CA ASP A 175 -19.88 3.10 2.57
C ASP A 175 -18.39 3.02 2.28
N ALA A 176 -17.91 3.91 1.40
CA ALA A 176 -16.49 4.19 1.25
C ALA A 176 -16.19 5.65 1.54
N VAL A 177 -15.05 5.91 2.14
CA VAL A 177 -14.59 7.28 2.41
C VAL A 177 -13.49 7.66 1.44
N ILE A 178 -13.48 8.94 1.05
CA ILE A 178 -12.41 9.57 0.30
C ILE A 178 -11.55 10.33 1.31
N MET A 179 -10.25 10.05 1.32
CA MET A 179 -9.32 10.72 2.23
C MET A 179 -8.25 11.48 1.46
N TYR A 180 -7.89 12.66 1.96
CA TYR A 180 -6.98 13.59 1.30
C TYR A 180 -5.99 14.18 2.28
N ARG A 181 -4.74 14.36 1.84
CA ARG A 181 -3.70 15.09 2.55
C ARG A 181 -2.90 15.94 1.55
N ALA A 182 -2.82 17.26 1.79
CA ALA A 182 -1.88 18.13 1.09
C ALA A 182 -0.44 17.81 1.54
N LEU A 183 0.50 17.90 0.61
CA LEU A 183 1.93 17.75 0.84
C LEU A 183 2.55 19.15 0.75
N GLU A 184 2.86 19.74 1.88
CA GLU A 184 3.62 20.99 1.98
C GLU A 184 5.12 20.71 1.85
#